data_3bf7c7b49953d49171d566aa50b46b53
#
_entry.id   3bf7c7b49953d49171d566aa50b46b53
#
_cell.length_a   1.000
_cell.length_b   1.000
_cell.length_c   1.000
_cell.angle_alpha   90.00
_cell.angle_beta   90.00
_cell.angle_gamma   90.00
#
_symmetry.space_group_name_H-M   'P 1'
#
loop_
_entity.id
_entity.type
_entity.pdbx_description
1 polymer ?
#
loop_
_entity_poly.entity_id
_entity_poly.type
_entity_poly.pdbx_seq_one_letter_code
_entity_poly.pdbx_strand_id
1 'polypeptide(L)'
;MKPEWLTNLHETVTAEGGAVRVTIIRADGSAPRGVGSAMTVGRAVFTGTIGGGALELTALLAARDLLDGYVAVTEPQWRREVRDFPLGPALGQCCGGFVQLLFETVGEAELRDVPVASSKDMLLARPIKSGQPWRFATHRKDDQEAWPLGVRSHVRKCLSGTRGRDAVLNSDWFIEPVNAPVQALFVYGAGHVGRAVVKTFADF
;
A
#
# COMPACT_ATOMS: atom_id res chain seq x y z
N MET A 1 -11.88 -0.58 -12.90
CA MET A 1 -10.44 -0.32 -13.10
C MET A 1 -9.68 -1.35 -12.28
N LYS A 2 -8.55 -1.85 -12.76
CA LYS A 2 -7.70 -2.78 -11.98
C LYS A 2 -6.48 -1.97 -11.52
N PRO A 3 -6.32 -1.67 -10.22
CA PRO A 3 -5.09 -1.06 -9.73
C PRO A 3 -3.92 -2.00 -9.99
N GLU A 4 -2.84 -1.49 -10.50
CA GLU A 4 -1.66 -2.27 -10.85
C GLU A 4 -1.15 -3.09 -9.66
N TRP A 5 -1.10 -2.49 -8.48
CA TRP A 5 -0.61 -3.18 -7.28
C TRP A 5 -1.48 -4.39 -6.85
N LEU A 6 -2.81 -4.32 -7.06
CA LEU A 6 -3.71 -5.45 -6.82
C LEU A 6 -3.47 -6.57 -7.84
N THR A 7 -3.28 -6.23 -9.11
CA THR A 7 -2.94 -7.18 -10.16
C THR A 7 -1.62 -7.87 -9.83
N ASN A 8 -0.59 -7.08 -9.53
CA ASN A 8 0.72 -7.60 -9.16
C ASN A 8 0.69 -8.50 -7.93
N LEU A 9 -0.12 -8.15 -6.91
CA LEU A 9 -0.30 -8.99 -5.72
C LEU A 9 -0.91 -10.34 -6.09
N HIS A 10 -2.01 -10.34 -6.86
CA HIS A 10 -2.66 -11.57 -7.30
C HIS A 10 -1.71 -12.46 -8.14
N GLU A 11 -1.00 -11.87 -9.10
CA GLU A 11 -0.04 -12.58 -9.95
C GLU A 11 1.11 -13.17 -9.13
N THR A 12 1.70 -12.40 -8.21
CA THR A 12 2.80 -12.85 -7.38
C THR A 12 2.37 -14.01 -6.46
N VAL A 13 1.22 -13.88 -5.78
CA VAL A 13 0.72 -14.95 -4.90
C VAL A 13 0.40 -16.21 -5.69
N THR A 14 -0.23 -16.06 -6.86
CA THR A 14 -0.57 -17.21 -7.72
C THR A 14 0.69 -17.93 -8.25
N ALA A 15 1.72 -17.17 -8.62
CA ALA A 15 2.94 -17.72 -9.20
C ALA A 15 3.89 -18.31 -8.14
N GLU A 16 3.97 -17.70 -6.95
CA GLU A 16 5.00 -18.01 -5.95
C GLU A 16 4.44 -18.56 -4.62
N GLY A 17 3.11 -18.71 -4.51
CA GLY A 17 2.41 -19.22 -3.33
C GLY A 17 2.30 -18.24 -2.16
N GLY A 18 2.85 -17.03 -2.29
CA GLY A 18 2.77 -15.98 -1.28
C GLY A 18 3.51 -14.72 -1.68
N ALA A 19 3.10 -13.61 -1.08
CA ALA A 19 3.75 -12.31 -1.22
C ALA A 19 3.73 -11.55 0.11
N VAL A 20 4.65 -10.59 0.28
CA VAL A 20 4.59 -9.60 1.36
C VAL A 20 4.34 -8.23 0.75
N ARG A 21 3.25 -7.57 1.16
CA ARG A 21 3.05 -6.15 0.88
C ARG A 21 3.75 -5.34 1.96
N VAL A 22 4.65 -4.46 1.56
CA VAL A 22 5.36 -3.54 2.44
C VAL A 22 4.84 -2.14 2.18
N THR A 23 4.31 -1.48 3.20
CA THR A 23 3.67 -0.16 3.08
C THR A 23 4.26 0.83 4.07
N ILE A 24 4.59 2.06 3.65
CA ILE A 24 4.93 3.16 4.56
C ILE A 24 3.64 3.60 5.27
N ILE A 25 3.53 3.36 6.58
CA ILE A 25 2.36 3.76 7.37
C ILE A 25 2.60 5.03 8.19
N ARG A 26 3.86 5.43 8.36
CA ARG A 26 4.28 6.68 9.00
C ARG A 26 5.59 7.16 8.40
N ALA A 27 5.70 8.48 8.19
CA ALA A 27 6.92 9.14 7.73
C ALA A 27 7.06 10.47 8.47
N ASP A 28 8.19 10.67 9.14
CA ASP A 28 8.51 11.88 9.89
C ASP A 28 9.83 12.46 9.36
N GLY A 29 9.91 13.77 9.22
CA GLY A 29 11.05 14.46 8.66
C GLY A 29 11.25 14.20 7.17
N SER A 30 12.51 14.16 6.71
CA SER A 30 12.84 13.92 5.30
C SER A 30 12.81 12.43 5.00
N ALA A 31 11.77 11.98 4.32
CA ALA A 31 11.60 10.60 3.87
C ALA A 31 11.58 10.53 2.33
N PRO A 32 12.07 9.44 1.71
CA PRO A 32 12.17 9.32 0.25
C PRO A 32 10.79 9.22 -0.43
N ARG A 33 9.78 8.71 0.30
CA ARG A 33 8.39 8.61 -0.15
C ARG A 33 7.42 8.87 1.01
N GLY A 34 6.20 9.28 0.66
CA GLY A 34 5.14 9.55 1.64
C GLY A 34 4.39 8.30 2.10
N VAL A 35 3.57 8.50 3.12
CA VAL A 35 2.65 7.48 3.66
C VAL A 35 1.73 6.96 2.54
N GLY A 36 1.53 5.64 2.52
CA GLY A 36 0.78 4.93 1.47
C GLY A 36 1.64 4.40 0.33
N SER A 37 2.91 4.85 0.19
CA SER A 37 3.83 4.24 -0.76
C SER A 37 4.09 2.78 -0.37
N ALA A 38 4.04 1.88 -1.35
CA ALA A 38 4.13 0.45 -1.08
C ALA A 38 4.84 -0.30 -2.18
N MET A 39 5.35 -1.49 -1.81
CA MET A 39 5.85 -2.50 -2.75
C MET A 39 5.25 -3.86 -2.41
N THR A 40 5.11 -4.71 -3.41
CA THR A 40 4.75 -6.12 -3.29
C THR A 40 5.99 -6.95 -3.56
N VAL A 41 6.34 -7.81 -2.61
CA VAL A 41 7.57 -8.62 -2.65
C VAL A 41 7.19 -10.09 -2.71
N GLY A 42 7.63 -10.78 -3.76
CA GLY A 42 7.68 -12.23 -3.85
C GLY A 42 9.09 -12.77 -3.57
N ARG A 43 9.28 -14.08 -3.70
CA ARG A 43 10.60 -14.70 -3.56
C ARG A 43 11.54 -14.32 -4.69
N ALA A 44 11.06 -14.35 -5.93
CA ALA A 44 11.85 -14.02 -7.11
C ALA A 44 11.70 -12.57 -7.55
N VAL A 45 10.47 -12.05 -7.54
CA VAL A 45 10.16 -10.72 -8.09
C VAL A 45 9.67 -9.76 -7.03
N PHE A 46 9.75 -8.46 -7.30
CA PHE A 46 9.04 -7.43 -6.54
C PHE A 46 8.55 -6.33 -7.48
N THR A 47 7.49 -5.62 -7.07
CA THR A 47 6.88 -4.52 -7.83
C THR A 47 6.53 -3.37 -6.89
N GLY A 48 6.44 -2.15 -7.43
CA GLY A 48 6.24 -0.95 -6.64
C GLY A 48 7.54 -0.45 -6.01
N THR A 49 7.47 0.57 -5.15
CA THR A 49 8.64 1.15 -4.49
C THR A 49 8.25 1.93 -3.24
N ILE A 50 9.09 1.89 -2.23
CA ILE A 50 9.02 2.71 -1.01
C ILE A 50 10.09 3.81 -0.97
N GLY A 51 10.79 4.05 -2.11
CA GLY A 51 11.72 5.16 -2.27
C GLY A 51 13.14 4.79 -2.64
N GLY A 52 13.43 3.50 -2.84
CA GLY A 52 14.75 3.02 -3.28
C GLY A 52 15.81 3.02 -2.20
N GLY A 53 17.04 2.76 -2.63
CA GLY A 53 18.24 2.81 -1.78
C GLY A 53 18.27 1.74 -0.68
N ALA A 54 19.00 2.06 0.41
CA ALA A 54 19.21 1.12 1.51
C ALA A 54 17.94 0.75 2.26
N LEU A 55 16.98 1.68 2.38
CA LEU A 55 15.68 1.41 3.00
C LEU A 55 14.94 0.30 2.25
N GLU A 56 14.81 0.45 0.94
CA GLU A 56 14.09 -0.51 0.10
C GLU A 56 14.79 -1.87 0.08
N LEU A 57 16.12 -1.89 -0.04
CA LEU A 57 16.89 -3.13 0.01
C LEU A 57 16.71 -3.85 1.36
N THR A 58 16.79 -3.13 2.48
CA THR A 58 16.60 -3.71 3.81
C THR A 58 15.19 -4.26 3.98
N ALA A 59 14.17 -3.51 3.53
CA ALA A 59 12.79 -3.94 3.58
C ALA A 59 12.52 -5.15 2.65
N LEU A 60 13.15 -5.18 1.47
CA LEU A 60 13.07 -6.31 0.54
C LEU A 60 13.63 -7.61 1.15
N LEU A 61 14.80 -7.53 1.77
CA LEU A 61 15.40 -8.70 2.45
C LEU A 61 14.53 -9.16 3.61
N ALA A 62 14.06 -8.23 4.44
CA ALA A 62 13.15 -8.55 5.55
C ALA A 62 11.82 -9.21 5.08
N ALA A 63 11.27 -8.73 3.96
CA ALA A 63 10.07 -9.34 3.38
C ALA A 63 10.31 -10.76 2.87
N ARG A 64 11.47 -11.03 2.29
CA ARG A 64 11.86 -12.37 1.84
C ARG A 64 12.08 -13.33 3.01
N ASP A 65 12.72 -12.87 4.09
CA ASP A 65 12.85 -13.67 5.33
C ASP A 65 11.48 -14.08 5.89
N LEU A 66 10.47 -13.19 5.82
CA LEU A 66 9.10 -13.52 6.21
C LEU A 66 8.47 -14.58 5.30
N LEU A 67 8.76 -14.53 3.99
CA LEU A 67 8.29 -15.55 3.03
C LEU A 67 8.99 -16.88 3.20
N ASP A 68 10.26 -16.91 3.57
CA ASP A 68 10.99 -18.15 3.82
C ASP A 68 10.44 -18.88 5.04
N GLY A 69 9.97 -18.14 6.05
CA GLY A 69 9.25 -18.70 7.20
C GLY A 69 7.74 -18.91 6.98
N TYR A 70 7.22 -18.58 5.80
CA TYR A 70 5.80 -18.71 5.51
C TYR A 70 5.47 -20.13 5.04
N VAL A 71 4.52 -20.75 5.74
CA VAL A 71 3.89 -22.02 5.34
C VAL A 71 2.47 -21.71 4.87
N ALA A 72 2.14 -22.18 3.68
CA ALA A 72 0.79 -22.03 3.14
C ALA A 72 -0.24 -22.69 4.06
N VAL A 73 -1.31 -21.96 4.35
CA VAL A 73 -2.39 -22.38 5.25
C VAL A 73 -3.72 -22.38 4.52
N THR A 74 -4.66 -23.19 4.99
CA THR A 74 -6.01 -23.27 4.40
C THR A 74 -6.89 -22.12 4.86
N GLU A 75 -6.68 -21.61 6.08
CA GLU A 75 -7.45 -20.52 6.66
C GLU A 75 -6.61 -19.25 6.74
N PRO A 76 -7.18 -18.07 6.40
CA PRO A 76 -6.46 -16.81 6.42
C PRO A 76 -5.96 -16.44 7.80
N GLN A 77 -4.69 -16.09 7.92
CA GLN A 77 -4.06 -15.70 9.19
C GLN A 77 -3.81 -14.19 9.29
N TRP A 78 -3.74 -13.50 8.14
CA TRP A 78 -3.46 -12.06 8.06
C TRP A 78 -2.28 -11.64 8.94
N ARG A 79 -1.13 -12.29 8.71
CA ARG A 79 0.10 -12.01 9.47
C ARG A 79 0.61 -10.63 9.13
N ARG A 80 0.94 -9.85 10.16
CA ARG A 80 1.45 -8.49 10.04
C ARG A 80 2.56 -8.23 11.02
N GLU A 81 3.50 -7.40 10.59
CA GLU A 81 4.58 -6.91 11.42
C GLU A 81 4.83 -5.43 11.10
N VAL A 82 5.04 -4.63 12.14
CA VAL A 82 5.42 -3.22 12.00
C VAL A 82 6.87 -3.08 12.43
N ARG A 83 7.69 -2.46 11.58
CA ARG A 83 9.10 -2.20 11.84
C ARG A 83 9.43 -0.72 11.67
N ASP A 84 10.30 -0.23 12.54
CA ASP A 84 10.79 1.14 12.58
C ASP A 84 12.13 1.26 11.86
N PHE A 85 12.25 2.28 11.01
CA PHE A 85 13.45 2.57 10.22
C PHE A 85 13.88 4.02 10.41
N PRO A 86 14.83 4.30 11.31
CA PRO A 86 15.48 5.61 11.35
C PRO A 86 16.39 5.77 10.13
N LEU A 87 16.14 6.80 9.31
CA LEU A 87 16.81 7.06 8.02
C LEU A 87 18.13 7.83 8.18
N GLY A 88 18.76 7.73 9.31
CA GLY A 88 20.03 8.42 9.59
C GLY A 88 21.27 7.69 9.05
N PRO A 89 22.44 8.05 9.56
CA PRO A 89 23.73 7.48 9.11
C PRO A 89 23.80 5.95 9.17
N ALA A 90 23.01 5.30 10.01
CA ALA A 90 22.95 3.85 10.13
C ALA A 90 22.49 3.14 8.85
N LEU A 91 21.70 3.83 8.00
CA LEU A 91 21.28 3.33 6.68
C LEU A 91 22.09 3.98 5.53
N GLY A 92 23.13 4.76 5.83
CA GLY A 92 23.93 5.45 4.81
C GLY A 92 23.13 6.45 3.96
N GLN A 93 21.98 6.93 4.46
CA GLN A 93 21.13 7.88 3.76
C GLN A 93 21.37 9.31 4.27
N CYS A 94 21.33 10.27 3.35
CA CYS A 94 21.41 11.70 3.68
C CYS A 94 20.11 12.24 4.28
N CYS A 95 19.01 11.47 4.23
CA CYS A 95 17.72 11.81 4.79
C CYS A 95 17.71 11.49 6.28
N GLY A 96 17.66 12.51 7.15
CA GLY A 96 17.60 12.34 8.61
C GLY A 96 16.20 12.05 9.16
N GLY A 97 15.28 11.47 8.36
CA GLY A 97 13.90 11.20 8.75
C GLY A 97 13.71 9.84 9.43
N PHE A 98 12.46 9.50 9.62
CA PHE A 98 12.02 8.23 10.19
C PHE A 98 10.85 7.70 9.40
N VAL A 99 10.82 6.39 9.12
CA VAL A 99 9.66 5.72 8.54
C VAL A 99 9.29 4.49 9.34
N GLN A 100 7.99 4.21 9.37
CA GLN A 100 7.45 2.97 9.91
C GLN A 100 6.84 2.19 8.78
N LEU A 101 7.26 0.94 8.62
CA LEU A 101 6.82 0.03 7.57
C LEU A 101 5.90 -1.04 8.16
N LEU A 102 4.78 -1.26 7.49
CA LEU A 102 3.87 -2.38 7.72
C LEU A 102 4.20 -3.48 6.70
N PHE A 103 4.55 -4.65 7.19
CA PHE A 103 4.74 -5.88 6.42
C PHE A 103 3.49 -6.73 6.58
N GLU A 104 2.89 -7.15 5.48
CA GLU A 104 1.66 -7.95 5.46
C GLU A 104 1.87 -9.16 4.55
N THR A 105 1.88 -10.35 5.15
CA THR A 105 1.99 -11.60 4.38
C THR A 105 0.62 -11.98 3.83
N VAL A 106 0.57 -12.21 2.53
CA VAL A 106 -0.63 -12.60 1.79
C VAL A 106 -0.32 -13.90 1.05
N GLY A 107 -1.03 -14.96 1.37
CA GLY A 107 -1.02 -16.22 0.65
C GLY A 107 -2.33 -16.46 -0.08
N GLU A 108 -2.50 -17.67 -0.61
CA GLU A 108 -3.73 -18.04 -1.33
C GLU A 108 -4.99 -17.96 -0.46
N ALA A 109 -4.85 -18.23 0.84
CA ALA A 109 -5.97 -18.16 1.77
C ALA A 109 -6.46 -16.71 1.93
N GLU A 110 -5.55 -15.76 2.17
CA GLU A 110 -5.86 -14.34 2.30
C GLU A 110 -6.34 -13.73 0.97
N LEU A 111 -5.79 -14.22 -0.15
CA LEU A 111 -6.11 -13.69 -1.48
C LEU A 111 -7.59 -13.85 -1.85
N ARG A 112 -8.29 -14.84 -1.27
CA ARG A 112 -9.74 -15.04 -1.48
C ARG A 112 -10.58 -13.86 -1.05
N ASP A 113 -10.12 -13.11 -0.04
CA ASP A 113 -10.80 -11.94 0.49
C ASP A 113 -10.37 -10.64 -0.22
N VAL A 114 -9.38 -10.72 -1.12
CA VAL A 114 -8.86 -9.56 -1.85
C VAL A 114 -9.54 -9.44 -3.21
N PRO A 115 -10.20 -8.31 -3.53
CA PRO A 115 -10.91 -8.16 -4.79
C PRO A 115 -9.95 -8.13 -5.98
N VAL A 116 -10.34 -8.78 -7.07
CA VAL A 116 -9.58 -8.76 -8.35
C VAL A 116 -9.71 -7.42 -9.06
N ALA A 117 -10.76 -6.66 -8.78
CA ALA A 117 -11.02 -5.35 -9.38
C ALA A 117 -11.55 -4.37 -8.33
N SER A 118 -11.31 -3.09 -8.55
CA SER A 118 -11.76 -2.04 -7.66
C SER A 118 -12.67 -1.03 -8.34
N SER A 119 -13.54 -0.38 -7.57
CA SER A 119 -14.23 0.84 -7.97
C SER A 119 -13.29 2.05 -7.79
N LYS A 120 -13.55 3.12 -8.54
CA LYS A 120 -12.73 4.36 -8.49
C LYS A 120 -12.56 4.91 -7.06
N ASP A 121 -13.57 4.72 -6.22
CA ASP A 121 -13.65 5.32 -4.90
C ASP A 121 -13.44 4.33 -3.75
N MET A 122 -12.88 3.15 -4.05
CA MET A 122 -12.64 2.12 -3.06
C MET A 122 -11.51 2.51 -2.10
N LEU A 123 -11.76 2.32 -0.80
CA LEU A 123 -10.77 2.44 0.26
C LEU A 123 -10.45 1.05 0.82
N LEU A 124 -9.20 0.85 1.18
CA LEU A 124 -8.73 -0.29 1.95
C LEU A 124 -8.48 0.18 3.39
N ALA A 125 -9.12 -0.46 4.35
CA ALA A 125 -8.87 -0.25 5.77
C ALA A 125 -8.48 -1.57 6.44
N ARG A 126 -7.43 -1.54 7.25
CA ARG A 126 -6.92 -2.73 7.93
C ARG A 126 -6.21 -2.40 9.24
N PRO A 127 -6.34 -3.25 10.28
CA PRO A 127 -5.56 -3.09 11.48
C PRO A 127 -4.08 -3.36 11.17
N ILE A 128 -3.17 -2.71 11.88
CA ILE A 128 -1.72 -2.98 11.78
C ILE A 128 -1.30 -4.24 12.57
N LYS A 129 -2.21 -4.82 13.35
CA LYS A 129 -2.03 -6.08 14.08
C LYS A 129 -2.55 -7.26 13.26
N SER A 130 -1.93 -8.41 13.42
CA SER A 130 -2.32 -9.67 12.77
C SER A 130 -3.73 -10.15 13.15
N GLY A 131 -4.28 -11.09 12.37
CA GLY A 131 -5.49 -11.84 12.69
C GLY A 131 -6.80 -11.25 12.19
N GLN A 132 -6.81 -10.09 11.56
CA GLN A 132 -8.03 -9.52 10.97
C GLN A 132 -7.87 -9.24 9.47
N PRO A 133 -8.89 -9.53 8.64
CA PRO A 133 -8.81 -9.36 7.20
C PRO A 133 -8.67 -7.90 6.77
N TRP A 134 -8.22 -7.71 5.55
CA TRP A 134 -8.38 -6.45 4.84
C TRP A 134 -9.85 -6.17 4.63
N ARG A 135 -10.26 -4.91 4.79
CA ARG A 135 -11.64 -4.48 4.63
C ARG A 135 -11.72 -3.42 3.54
N PHE A 136 -12.49 -3.71 2.51
CA PHE A 136 -12.69 -2.82 1.38
C PHE A 136 -14.00 -2.06 1.54
N ALA A 137 -13.96 -0.73 1.43
CA ALA A 137 -15.12 0.14 1.55
C ALA A 137 -15.40 0.88 0.25
N THR A 138 -16.66 0.95 -0.12
CA THR A 138 -17.17 1.73 -1.23
C THR A 138 -18.32 2.64 -0.78
N HIS A 139 -18.91 3.43 -1.68
CA HIS A 139 -20.14 4.19 -1.40
C HIS A 139 -21.35 3.32 -1.08
N ARG A 140 -21.31 2.03 -1.42
CA ARG A 140 -22.35 1.09 -0.99
C ARG A 140 -22.18 0.86 0.52
N LYS A 141 -23.30 0.82 1.23
CA LYS A 141 -23.33 0.51 2.67
C LYS A 141 -22.95 -0.96 2.87
N ASP A 142 -21.67 -1.24 2.86
CA ASP A 142 -21.18 -2.53 3.29
C ASP A 142 -20.96 -2.50 4.81
N ASP A 143 -20.97 -3.65 5.47
CA ASP A 143 -20.94 -3.93 6.91
C ASP A 143 -19.85 -3.16 7.71
N GLN A 144 -19.92 -1.82 7.66
CA GLN A 144 -19.05 -0.96 8.47
C GLN A 144 -19.42 -0.96 9.96
N GLU A 145 -20.49 -1.65 10.35
CA GLU A 145 -20.94 -1.68 11.76
C GLU A 145 -19.93 -2.36 12.69
N ALA A 146 -19.22 -3.35 12.19
CA ALA A 146 -18.16 -4.04 12.92
C ALA A 146 -16.82 -3.28 12.99
N TRP A 147 -16.73 -2.08 12.41
CA TRP A 147 -15.49 -1.30 12.40
C TRP A 147 -15.42 -0.37 13.61
N PRO A 148 -14.20 -0.09 14.14
CA PRO A 148 -14.03 0.90 15.19
C PRO A 148 -14.63 2.24 14.78
N LEU A 149 -15.28 2.95 15.70
CA LEU A 149 -16.03 4.17 15.43
C LEU A 149 -15.19 5.24 14.70
N GLY A 150 -13.92 5.41 15.11
CA GLY A 150 -12.99 6.36 14.49
C GLY A 150 -12.68 6.01 13.03
N VAL A 151 -12.46 4.72 12.73
CA VAL A 151 -12.20 4.21 11.38
C VAL A 151 -13.43 4.43 10.51
N ARG A 152 -14.60 4.02 10.99
CA ARG A 152 -15.88 4.19 10.28
C ARG A 152 -16.18 5.65 9.97
N SER A 153 -15.96 6.54 10.94
CA SER A 153 -16.15 7.99 10.74
C SER A 153 -15.19 8.54 9.67
N HIS A 154 -13.92 8.14 9.72
CA HIS A 154 -12.91 8.54 8.74
C HIS A 154 -13.29 8.07 7.31
N VAL A 155 -13.57 6.78 7.14
CA VAL A 155 -13.94 6.19 5.86
C VAL A 155 -15.18 6.86 5.26
N ARG A 156 -16.22 7.12 6.07
CA ARG A 156 -17.41 7.84 5.61
C ARG A 156 -17.09 9.25 5.11
N LYS A 157 -16.24 10.00 5.81
CA LYS A 157 -15.83 11.36 5.40
C LYS A 157 -15.03 11.34 4.10
N CYS A 158 -14.15 10.36 3.90
CA CYS A 158 -13.42 10.18 2.66
C CYS A 158 -14.35 9.83 1.49
N LEU A 159 -15.28 8.90 1.69
CA LEU A 159 -16.24 8.47 0.66
C LEU A 159 -17.22 9.59 0.30
N SER A 160 -17.66 10.41 1.26
CA SER A 160 -18.55 11.56 1.00
C SER A 160 -17.85 12.76 0.37
N GLY A 161 -16.50 12.72 0.19
CA GLY A 161 -15.73 13.83 -0.32
C GLY A 161 -15.51 14.97 0.68
N THR A 162 -15.93 14.82 1.93
CA THR A 162 -15.75 15.83 2.99
C THR A 162 -14.32 15.84 3.54
N ARG A 163 -13.53 14.83 3.22
CA ARG A 163 -12.10 14.68 3.58
C ARG A 163 -11.32 14.14 2.40
N GLY A 164 -10.06 14.53 2.29
CA GLY A 164 -9.11 13.94 1.34
C GLY A 164 -8.97 12.43 1.55
N ARG A 165 -8.57 11.73 0.50
CA ARG A 165 -8.37 10.26 0.50
C ARG A 165 -6.92 9.88 0.67
N ASP A 166 -6.13 10.72 1.32
CA ASP A 166 -4.74 10.39 1.61
C ASP A 166 -4.65 9.18 2.55
N ALA A 167 -3.60 8.39 2.35
CA ALA A 167 -3.31 7.28 3.23
C ALA A 167 -3.02 7.78 4.65
N VAL A 168 -3.58 7.13 5.66
CA VAL A 168 -3.45 7.57 7.05
C VAL A 168 -3.46 6.39 8.03
N LEU A 169 -2.61 6.51 9.06
CA LEU A 169 -2.69 5.68 10.25
C LEU A 169 -3.62 6.35 11.26
N ASN A 170 -4.74 5.72 11.56
CA ASN A 170 -5.73 6.17 12.54
C ASN A 170 -5.80 5.16 13.69
N SER A 171 -5.18 5.48 14.82
CA SER A 171 -4.93 4.54 15.92
C SER A 171 -4.18 3.29 15.39
N ASP A 172 -4.74 2.10 15.57
CA ASP A 172 -4.17 0.83 15.11
C ASP A 172 -4.70 0.42 13.72
N TRP A 173 -5.28 1.32 12.93
CA TRP A 173 -5.82 1.05 11.59
C TRP A 173 -5.16 1.92 10.54
N PHE A 174 -4.69 1.26 9.49
CA PHE A 174 -4.21 1.95 8.30
C PHE A 174 -5.29 1.98 7.23
N ILE A 175 -5.55 3.17 6.71
CA ILE A 175 -6.61 3.43 5.71
C ILE A 175 -5.94 4.07 4.50
N GLU A 176 -6.16 3.53 3.32
CA GLU A 176 -5.62 4.07 2.07
C GLU A 176 -6.61 3.92 0.91
N PRO A 177 -6.52 4.78 -0.13
CA PRO A 177 -7.23 4.57 -1.37
C PRO A 177 -6.67 3.34 -2.10
N VAL A 178 -7.56 2.50 -2.63
CA VAL A 178 -7.16 1.33 -3.44
C VAL A 178 -6.60 1.77 -4.78
N ASN A 179 -7.17 2.82 -5.37
CA ASN A 179 -6.66 3.44 -6.59
C ASN A 179 -5.84 4.66 -6.21
N ALA A 180 -4.68 4.85 -6.83
CA ALA A 180 -3.94 6.09 -6.70
C ALA A 180 -4.83 7.28 -7.10
N PRO A 181 -4.77 8.39 -6.37
CA PRO A 181 -5.48 9.59 -6.77
C PRO A 181 -4.97 10.04 -8.15
N VAL A 182 -5.87 10.13 -9.12
CA VAL A 182 -5.55 10.67 -10.44
C VAL A 182 -5.44 12.18 -10.31
N GLN A 183 -4.24 12.70 -10.51
CA GLN A 183 -4.03 14.15 -10.62
C GLN A 183 -4.17 14.56 -12.08
N ALA A 184 -5.03 15.51 -12.36
CA ALA A 184 -5.14 16.06 -13.69
C ALA A 184 -3.93 16.99 -13.96
N LEU A 185 -3.17 16.70 -15.02
CA LEU A 185 -2.12 17.56 -15.51
C LEU A 185 -2.67 18.42 -16.65
N PHE A 186 -2.74 19.73 -16.43
CA PHE A 186 -3.13 20.69 -17.47
C PHE A 186 -1.88 21.30 -18.09
N VAL A 187 -1.67 21.06 -19.38
CA VAL A 187 -0.54 21.63 -20.14
C VAL A 187 -1.05 22.76 -21.01
N TYR A 188 -0.61 23.99 -20.72
CA TYR A 188 -0.93 25.17 -21.52
C TYR A 188 0.18 25.44 -22.52
N GLY A 189 -0.13 25.23 -23.81
CA GLY A 189 0.78 25.46 -24.92
C GLY A 189 1.10 24.19 -25.71
N ALA A 190 1.10 24.31 -27.07
CA ALA A 190 1.34 23.23 -27.99
C ALA A 190 2.76 23.21 -28.58
N GLY A 191 3.71 23.93 -27.98
CA GLY A 191 5.11 23.99 -28.40
C GLY A 191 5.85 22.65 -28.13
N HIS A 192 7.14 22.62 -28.46
CA HIS A 192 7.95 21.39 -28.32
C HIS A 192 7.95 20.84 -26.90
N VAL A 193 8.05 21.70 -25.88
CA VAL A 193 8.04 21.29 -24.46
C VAL A 193 6.69 20.71 -24.07
N GLY A 194 5.58 21.39 -24.38
CA GLY A 194 4.24 20.90 -24.06
C GLY A 194 3.96 19.53 -24.70
N ARG A 195 4.33 19.34 -25.96
CA ARG A 195 4.19 18.06 -26.66
C ARG A 195 5.07 16.96 -26.06
N ALA A 196 6.29 17.29 -25.63
CA ALA A 196 7.17 16.33 -24.94
C ALA A 196 6.60 15.90 -23.59
N VAL A 197 6.08 16.85 -22.80
CA VAL A 197 5.41 16.58 -21.52
C VAL A 197 4.21 15.65 -21.74
N VAL A 198 3.28 16.00 -22.66
CA VAL A 198 2.11 15.15 -22.95
C VAL A 198 2.54 13.76 -23.37
N LYS A 199 3.55 13.63 -24.24
CA LYS A 199 4.04 12.33 -24.70
C LYS A 199 4.65 11.51 -23.54
N THR A 200 5.38 12.16 -22.62
CA THR A 200 6.00 11.49 -21.48
C THR A 200 4.96 11.00 -20.46
N PHE A 201 3.87 11.75 -20.28
CA PHE A 201 2.83 11.42 -19.28
C PHE A 201 1.57 10.76 -19.87
N ALA A 202 1.56 10.42 -21.18
CA ALA A 202 0.40 9.79 -21.81
C ALA A 202 0.12 8.37 -21.30
N ASP A 203 1.12 7.69 -20.76
CA ASP A 203 1.05 6.31 -20.28
C ASP A 203 0.93 6.23 -18.73
N PHE A 204 0.79 7.39 -18.05
CA PHE A 204 0.55 7.50 -16.61
C PHE A 204 -0.88 7.99 -16.36
#